data_114b05fc70ff7c08c4d37b672aebf45f
#
_entry.id   114b05fc70ff7c08c4d37b672aebf45f
#
_cell.length_a   1.000
_cell.length_b   1.000
_cell.length_c   1.000
_cell.angle_alpha   90.00
_cell.angle_beta   90.00
_cell.angle_gamma   90.00
#
_symmetry.space_group_name_H-M   'P 1'
#
loop_
_entity.id
_entity.type
_entity.pdbx_description
1 polymer ?
#
loop_
_entity_poly.entity_id
_entity_poly.type
_entity_poly.pdbx_seq_one_letter_code
_entity_poly.pdbx_strand_id
1 'polypeptide(L)'
;MMGGIGAILTVVGLGFIGFILKLLAVKNIAEATGRGEIFSKYLWAAILNILASLILVGTMFGSMLGASNSPEFGLGMLGAGGIIAVVLMIVGVWFMKQSYDMISEETGVGMFHTVALLYIIGAILMIVLIGGLLIVIAAILEIIAFFSLPDEISKPVEEPTPV
;
A
#
# COMPACT_ATOMS: atom_id res chain seq x y z
N MET A 1 17.14 3.54 4.52
CA MET A 1 16.76 3.36 5.95
C MET A 1 15.36 3.86 6.30
N MET A 2 14.89 5.04 5.86
CA MET A 2 13.56 5.60 6.22
C MET A 2 12.39 4.67 5.91
N GLY A 3 12.38 3.98 4.77
CA GLY A 3 11.31 3.08 4.37
C GLY A 3 11.16 1.86 5.28
N GLY A 4 12.28 1.26 5.68
CA GLY A 4 12.28 0.11 6.60
C GLY A 4 11.77 0.49 8.00
N ILE A 5 12.20 1.63 8.53
CA ILE A 5 11.68 2.18 9.80
C ILE A 5 10.19 2.45 9.68
N GLY A 6 9.74 3.04 8.56
CA GLY A 6 8.33 3.28 8.28
C GLY A 6 7.50 1.99 8.25
N ALA A 7 8.02 0.93 7.63
CA ALA A 7 7.35 -0.36 7.59
C ALA A 7 7.22 -0.99 8.99
N ILE A 8 8.28 -0.93 9.82
CA ILE A 8 8.25 -1.39 11.22
C ILE A 8 7.22 -0.61 12.04
N LEU A 9 7.22 0.72 11.95
CA LEU A 9 6.29 1.56 12.70
C LEU A 9 4.82 1.30 12.31
N THR A 10 4.57 0.97 11.05
CA THR A 10 3.23 0.58 10.60
C THR A 10 2.75 -0.70 11.30
N VAL A 11 3.63 -1.70 11.43
CA VAL A 11 3.32 -2.99 12.08
C VAL A 11 3.15 -2.84 13.60
N VAL A 12 3.93 -1.97 14.24
CA VAL A 12 3.90 -1.76 15.72
C VAL A 12 2.73 -0.87 16.18
N GLY A 13 1.84 -0.45 15.28
CA GLY A 13 0.65 0.33 15.66
C GLY A 13 0.82 1.85 15.58
N LEU A 14 2.00 2.35 15.21
CA LEU A 14 2.22 3.76 14.87
C LEU A 14 1.97 4.00 13.37
N GLY A 15 0.87 3.46 12.87
CA GLY A 15 0.53 3.35 11.46
C GLY A 15 0.62 4.67 10.69
N PHE A 16 0.21 5.78 11.30
CA PHE A 16 0.27 7.10 10.65
C PHE A 16 1.72 7.57 10.42
N ILE A 17 2.58 7.44 11.42
CA ILE A 17 4.00 7.82 11.32
C ILE A 17 4.72 6.89 10.33
N GLY A 18 4.47 5.58 10.43
CA GLY A 18 5.00 4.58 9.51
C GLY A 18 4.58 4.84 8.05
N PHE A 19 3.33 5.23 7.84
CA PHE A 19 2.81 5.61 6.54
C PHE A 19 3.53 6.82 5.95
N ILE A 20 3.72 7.89 6.73
CA ILE A 20 4.45 9.09 6.27
C ILE A 20 5.90 8.74 5.90
N LEU A 21 6.59 7.94 6.73
CA LEU A 21 7.97 7.54 6.44
C LEU A 21 8.08 6.68 5.18
N LYS A 22 7.14 5.78 4.93
CA LYS A 22 7.08 5.02 3.67
C LYS A 22 6.82 5.92 2.47
N LEU A 23 5.90 6.88 2.60
CA LEU A 23 5.61 7.85 1.54
C LEU A 23 6.85 8.66 1.16
N LEU A 24 7.60 9.15 2.17
CA LEU A 24 8.85 9.87 1.96
C LEU A 24 9.93 8.98 1.34
N ALA A 25 10.04 7.73 1.78
CA ALA A 25 11.00 6.78 1.20
C ALA A 25 10.72 6.52 -0.28
N VAL A 26 9.46 6.27 -0.65
CA VAL A 26 9.07 6.06 -2.05
C VAL A 26 9.28 7.33 -2.88
N LYS A 27 9.04 8.51 -2.32
CA LYS A 27 9.34 9.78 -2.97
C LYS A 27 10.84 9.91 -3.25
N ASN A 28 11.70 9.64 -2.27
CA ASN A 28 13.15 9.70 -2.44
C ASN A 28 13.65 8.70 -3.50
N ILE A 29 13.07 7.50 -3.54
CA ILE A 29 13.38 6.50 -4.59
C ILE A 29 12.98 7.04 -5.97
N ALA A 30 11.78 7.61 -6.10
CA ALA A 30 11.31 8.18 -7.36
C ALA A 30 12.20 9.33 -7.85
N GLU A 31 12.68 10.17 -6.93
CA GLU A 31 13.62 11.27 -7.25
C GLU A 31 15.01 10.73 -7.63
N ALA A 32 15.51 9.72 -6.91
CA ALA A 32 16.82 9.12 -7.18
C ALA A 32 16.86 8.36 -8.51
N THR A 33 15.77 7.71 -8.90
CA THR A 33 15.64 6.98 -10.17
C THR A 33 15.21 7.87 -11.34
N GLY A 34 14.78 9.10 -11.09
CA GLY A 34 14.21 9.99 -12.10
C GLY A 34 12.81 9.58 -12.58
N ARG A 35 12.20 8.54 -11.99
CA ARG A 35 10.87 8.02 -12.37
C ARG A 35 9.78 8.51 -11.43
N GLY A 36 9.27 9.71 -11.66
CA GLY A 36 8.18 10.30 -10.86
C GLY A 36 6.89 9.45 -10.80
N GLU A 37 6.70 8.55 -11.76
CA GLU A 37 5.56 7.63 -11.79
C GLU A 37 5.51 6.71 -10.57
N ILE A 38 6.66 6.30 -10.03
CA ILE A 38 6.77 5.46 -8.84
C ILE A 38 6.01 6.12 -7.68
N PHE A 39 6.32 7.40 -7.42
CA PHE A 39 5.67 8.15 -6.35
C PHE A 39 4.18 8.41 -6.64
N SER A 40 3.84 8.77 -7.88
CA SER A 40 2.46 9.01 -8.29
C SER A 40 1.57 7.77 -8.08
N LYS A 41 2.02 6.60 -8.50
CA LYS A 41 1.30 5.33 -8.30
C LYS A 41 1.13 5.00 -6.81
N TYR A 42 2.19 5.16 -6.02
CA TYR A 42 2.12 4.94 -4.57
C TYR A 42 1.18 5.92 -3.88
N LEU A 43 1.18 7.18 -4.29
CA LEU A 43 0.29 8.22 -3.75
C LEU A 43 -1.18 7.89 -4.04
N TRP A 44 -1.52 7.46 -5.26
CA TRP A 44 -2.86 7.00 -5.58
C TRP A 44 -3.27 5.78 -4.77
N ALA A 45 -2.37 4.81 -4.59
CA ALA A 45 -2.60 3.67 -3.70
C ALA A 45 -2.95 4.12 -2.29
N ALA A 46 -2.18 5.06 -1.76
CA ALA A 46 -2.38 5.62 -0.43
C ALA A 46 -3.73 6.33 -0.28
N ILE A 47 -4.08 7.21 -1.23
CA ILE A 47 -5.35 7.94 -1.23
C ILE A 47 -6.54 6.97 -1.28
N LEU A 48 -6.51 5.98 -2.16
CA LEU A 48 -7.59 5.00 -2.30
C LEU A 48 -7.76 4.15 -1.05
N ASN A 49 -6.66 3.73 -0.41
CA ASN A 49 -6.73 2.97 0.84
C ASN A 49 -7.24 3.81 2.02
N ILE A 50 -6.85 5.08 2.12
CA ILE A 50 -7.40 6.00 3.13
C ILE A 50 -8.91 6.19 2.90
N LEU A 51 -9.32 6.43 1.67
CA LEU A 51 -10.73 6.60 1.32
C LEU A 51 -11.54 5.33 1.63
N ALA A 52 -11.03 4.17 1.28
CA ALA A 52 -11.64 2.88 1.61
C ALA A 52 -11.81 2.70 3.13
N SER A 53 -10.77 3.05 3.91
CA SER A 53 -10.80 2.97 5.37
C SER A 53 -11.85 3.92 5.97
N LEU A 54 -11.95 5.14 5.46
CA LEU A 54 -12.95 6.12 5.91
C LEU A 54 -14.38 5.64 5.60
N ILE A 55 -14.59 5.08 4.40
CA ILE A 55 -15.89 4.50 4.03
C ILE A 55 -16.21 3.31 4.94
N LEU A 56 -15.26 2.42 5.21
CA LEU A 56 -15.46 1.26 6.06
C LEU A 56 -15.83 1.67 7.49
N VAL A 57 -15.06 2.61 8.08
CA VAL A 57 -15.32 3.14 9.42
C VAL A 57 -16.67 3.84 9.47
N GLY A 58 -16.95 4.73 8.52
CA GLY A 58 -18.24 5.43 8.42
C GLY A 58 -19.41 4.47 8.27
N THR A 59 -19.24 3.42 7.49
CA THR A 59 -20.26 2.36 7.32
C THR A 59 -20.48 1.57 8.59
N MET A 60 -19.42 1.23 9.33
CA MET A 60 -19.53 0.53 10.61
C MET A 60 -20.28 1.38 11.65
N PHE A 61 -19.92 2.66 11.78
CA PHE A 61 -20.62 3.58 12.68
C PHE A 61 -22.07 3.82 12.25
N GLY A 62 -22.30 4.06 10.96
CA GLY A 62 -23.64 4.27 10.42
C GLY A 62 -24.54 3.06 10.57
N SER A 63 -24.02 1.85 10.38
CA SER A 63 -24.77 0.62 10.59
C SER A 63 -25.13 0.38 12.06
N MET A 64 -24.23 0.72 12.98
CA MET A 64 -24.48 0.61 14.42
C MET A 64 -25.60 1.57 14.86
N LEU A 65 -25.61 2.81 14.36
CA LEU A 65 -26.66 3.78 14.64
C LEU A 65 -27.97 3.41 13.92
N GLY A 66 -27.89 2.92 12.70
CA GLY A 66 -29.03 2.52 11.88
C GLY A 66 -29.73 1.25 12.39
N ALA A 67 -28.97 0.29 12.90
CA ALA A 67 -29.49 -0.96 13.44
C ALA A 67 -30.38 -0.76 14.68
N SER A 68 -30.21 0.33 15.42
CA SER A 68 -31.09 0.69 16.54
C SER A 68 -32.51 1.08 16.09
N ASN A 69 -32.68 1.54 14.85
CA ASN A 69 -33.95 1.96 14.27
C ASN A 69 -34.56 0.86 13.37
N SER A 70 -33.73 0.20 12.54
CA SER A 70 -34.13 -0.95 11.72
C SER A 70 -32.90 -1.82 11.41
N PRO A 71 -32.89 -3.10 11.83
CA PRO A 71 -31.77 -4.00 11.58
C PRO A 71 -31.46 -4.19 10.08
N GLU A 72 -32.48 -4.19 9.25
CA GLU A 72 -32.35 -4.35 7.78
C GLU A 72 -31.58 -3.16 7.15
N PHE A 73 -31.81 -1.94 7.63
CA PHE A 73 -31.09 -0.76 7.16
C PHE A 73 -29.61 -0.81 7.57
N GLY A 74 -29.32 -1.23 8.79
CA GLY A 74 -27.94 -1.43 9.27
C GLY A 74 -27.16 -2.43 8.43
N LEU A 75 -27.79 -3.60 8.12
CA LEU A 75 -27.19 -4.63 7.27
C LEU A 75 -27.00 -4.17 5.82
N GLY A 76 -27.99 -3.47 5.25
CA GLY A 76 -27.90 -2.90 3.91
C GLY A 76 -26.73 -1.90 3.79
N MET A 77 -26.55 -1.05 4.80
CA MET A 77 -25.48 -0.07 4.85
C MET A 77 -24.10 -0.74 4.96
N LEU A 78 -23.96 -1.80 5.80
CA LEU A 78 -22.75 -2.60 5.87
C LEU A 78 -22.41 -3.28 4.54
N GLY A 79 -23.41 -3.85 3.87
CA GLY A 79 -23.22 -4.51 2.57
C GLY A 79 -22.75 -3.54 1.50
N ALA A 80 -23.47 -2.45 1.28
CA ALA A 80 -23.15 -1.48 0.23
C ALA A 80 -21.80 -0.77 0.48
N GLY A 81 -21.60 -0.24 1.68
CA GLY A 81 -20.35 0.45 2.03
C GLY A 81 -19.15 -0.49 2.07
N GLY A 82 -19.34 -1.72 2.56
CA GLY A 82 -18.31 -2.75 2.56
C GLY A 82 -17.84 -3.11 1.15
N ILE A 83 -18.77 -3.31 0.21
CA ILE A 83 -18.43 -3.60 -1.20
C ILE A 83 -17.63 -2.45 -1.81
N ILE A 84 -18.07 -1.20 -1.62
CA ILE A 84 -17.35 -0.02 -2.13
C ILE A 84 -15.95 0.05 -1.54
N ALA A 85 -15.80 -0.14 -0.22
CA ALA A 85 -14.51 -0.11 0.45
C ALA A 85 -13.57 -1.20 -0.10
N VAL A 86 -14.07 -2.44 -0.28
CA VAL A 86 -13.29 -3.55 -0.83
C VAL A 86 -12.81 -3.25 -2.26
N VAL A 87 -13.67 -2.72 -3.11
CA VAL A 87 -13.30 -2.34 -4.49
C VAL A 87 -12.19 -1.29 -4.47
N LEU A 88 -12.32 -0.25 -3.65
CA LEU A 88 -11.29 0.79 -3.52
C LEU A 88 -9.97 0.23 -2.96
N MET A 89 -10.02 -0.69 -2.01
CA MET A 89 -8.83 -1.37 -1.50
C MET A 89 -8.12 -2.18 -2.59
N ILE A 90 -8.85 -2.96 -3.37
CA ILE A 90 -8.26 -3.76 -4.46
C ILE A 90 -7.60 -2.85 -5.48
N VAL A 91 -8.26 -1.77 -5.89
CA VAL A 91 -7.69 -0.79 -6.83
C VAL A 91 -6.46 -0.11 -6.21
N GLY A 92 -6.51 0.26 -4.93
CA GLY A 92 -5.37 0.83 -4.21
C GLY A 92 -4.17 -0.11 -4.16
N VAL A 93 -4.39 -1.39 -3.83
CA VAL A 93 -3.33 -2.41 -3.83
C VAL A 93 -2.78 -2.64 -5.24
N TRP A 94 -3.61 -2.55 -6.27
CA TRP A 94 -3.15 -2.62 -7.67
C TRP A 94 -2.18 -1.48 -8.02
N PHE A 95 -2.50 -0.24 -7.64
CA PHE A 95 -1.57 0.89 -7.82
C PHE A 95 -0.29 0.73 -7.01
N MET A 96 -0.38 0.23 -5.78
CA MET A 96 0.80 -0.07 -4.96
C MET A 96 1.70 -1.11 -5.62
N LYS A 97 1.10 -2.17 -6.20
CA LYS A 97 1.86 -3.17 -6.97
C LYS A 97 2.64 -2.53 -8.11
N GLN A 98 2.00 -1.67 -8.90
CA GLN A 98 2.68 -1.00 -10.02
C GLN A 98 3.87 -0.16 -9.54
N SER A 99 3.72 0.55 -8.41
CA SER A 99 4.83 1.30 -7.82
C SER A 99 5.97 0.38 -7.36
N TYR A 100 5.65 -0.71 -6.68
CA TYR A 100 6.66 -1.64 -6.15
C TYR A 100 7.36 -2.44 -7.26
N ASP A 101 6.65 -2.78 -8.34
CA ASP A 101 7.27 -3.40 -9.51
C ASP A 101 8.31 -2.47 -10.12
N MET A 102 7.98 -1.19 -10.29
CA MET A 102 8.93 -0.19 -10.80
C MET A 102 10.13 0.00 -9.84
N ILE A 103 9.90 0.01 -8.52
CA ILE A 103 11.00 0.05 -7.55
C ILE A 103 11.90 -1.18 -7.70
N SER A 104 11.31 -2.36 -7.85
CA SER A 104 12.05 -3.61 -8.05
C SER A 104 12.93 -3.57 -9.31
N GLU A 105 12.38 -3.05 -10.41
CA GLU A 105 13.10 -2.90 -11.69
C GLU A 105 14.28 -1.94 -11.57
N GLU A 106 14.08 -0.77 -10.95
CA GLU A 106 15.11 0.27 -10.86
C GLU A 106 16.19 -0.02 -9.83
N THR A 107 15.84 -0.72 -8.74
CA THR A 107 16.78 -0.98 -7.64
C THR A 107 17.40 -2.37 -7.69
N GLY A 108 16.86 -3.28 -8.51
CA GLY A 108 17.25 -4.69 -8.54
C GLY A 108 16.80 -5.51 -7.32
N VAL A 109 16.02 -4.91 -6.40
CA VAL A 109 15.53 -5.58 -5.19
C VAL A 109 14.22 -6.29 -5.49
N GLY A 110 14.28 -7.54 -5.95
CA GLY A 110 13.11 -8.36 -6.33
C GLY A 110 12.10 -8.60 -5.21
N MET A 111 12.47 -8.38 -3.95
CA MET A 111 11.56 -8.51 -2.81
C MET A 111 10.35 -7.57 -2.89
N PHE A 112 10.48 -6.38 -3.49
CA PHE A 112 9.35 -5.46 -3.69
C PHE A 112 8.26 -6.07 -4.57
N HIS A 113 8.64 -6.79 -5.62
CA HIS A 113 7.69 -7.52 -6.45
C HIS A 113 6.94 -8.60 -5.66
N THR A 114 7.66 -9.40 -4.85
CA THR A 114 7.07 -10.45 -4.02
C THR A 114 6.10 -9.87 -2.97
N VAL A 115 6.50 -8.79 -2.31
CA VAL A 115 5.65 -8.05 -1.36
C VAL A 115 4.36 -7.58 -2.03
N ALA A 116 4.47 -6.99 -3.23
CA ALA A 116 3.32 -6.51 -3.98
C ALA A 116 2.34 -7.63 -4.32
N LEU A 117 2.84 -8.78 -4.77
CA LEU A 117 2.01 -9.96 -5.05
C LEU A 117 1.30 -10.47 -3.79
N LEU A 118 2.01 -10.56 -2.66
CA LEU A 118 1.42 -11.01 -1.40
C LEU A 118 0.32 -10.06 -0.91
N TYR A 119 0.47 -8.75 -1.08
CA TYR A 119 -0.58 -7.80 -0.76
C TYR A 119 -1.82 -7.98 -1.64
N ILE A 120 -1.66 -8.23 -2.96
CA ILE A 120 -2.80 -8.50 -3.85
C ILE A 120 -3.50 -9.78 -3.44
N ILE A 121 -2.74 -10.88 -3.29
CA ILE A 121 -3.32 -12.16 -2.91
C ILE A 121 -3.98 -12.04 -1.53
N GLY A 122 -3.33 -11.38 -0.57
CA GLY A 122 -3.88 -11.11 0.74
C GLY A 122 -5.18 -10.30 0.70
N ALA A 123 -5.25 -9.26 -0.13
CA ALA A 123 -6.46 -8.45 -0.28
C ALA A 123 -7.63 -9.26 -0.86
N ILE A 124 -7.36 -10.13 -1.84
CA ILE A 124 -8.38 -11.03 -2.42
C ILE A 124 -8.83 -12.08 -1.38
N LEU A 125 -7.87 -12.69 -0.68
CA LEU A 125 -8.15 -13.73 0.33
C LEU A 125 -8.72 -13.17 1.64
N MET A 126 -8.66 -11.86 1.86
CA MET A 126 -9.28 -11.21 3.02
C MET A 126 -10.80 -11.39 3.02
N ILE A 127 -11.40 -11.55 1.83
CA ILE A 127 -12.81 -11.92 1.66
C ILE A 127 -13.10 -13.30 2.29
N VAL A 128 -12.11 -14.19 2.38
CA VAL A 128 -12.20 -15.57 2.88
C VAL A 128 -11.54 -15.73 4.27
N LEU A 129 -11.26 -14.65 5.00
CA LEU A 129 -10.62 -14.63 6.35
C LEU A 129 -9.17 -15.15 6.43
N ILE A 130 -8.61 -15.73 5.37
CA ILE A 130 -7.23 -16.24 5.34
C ILE A 130 -6.21 -15.13 4.95
N GLY A 131 -6.71 -14.06 4.30
CA GLY A 131 -5.87 -12.97 3.79
C GLY A 131 -5.08 -12.20 4.84
N GLY A 132 -5.55 -12.17 6.08
CA GLY A 132 -4.87 -11.47 7.18
C GLY A 132 -3.45 -12.00 7.44
N LEU A 133 -3.26 -13.32 7.39
CA LEU A 133 -1.95 -13.96 7.58
C LEU A 133 -0.97 -13.58 6.46
N LEU A 134 -1.44 -13.57 5.21
CA LEU A 134 -0.63 -13.18 4.06
C LEU A 134 -0.23 -11.70 4.11
N ILE A 135 -1.10 -10.83 4.61
CA ILE A 135 -0.78 -9.41 4.79
C ILE A 135 0.33 -9.22 5.83
N VAL A 136 0.32 -9.99 6.92
CA VAL A 136 1.39 -9.96 7.92
C VAL A 136 2.72 -10.42 7.31
N ILE A 137 2.72 -11.49 6.53
CA ILE A 137 3.94 -11.97 5.83
C ILE A 137 4.43 -10.89 4.83
N ALA A 138 3.53 -10.27 4.07
CA ALA A 138 3.87 -9.20 3.14
C ALA A 138 4.50 -8.00 3.86
N ALA A 139 3.99 -7.61 5.02
CA ALA A 139 4.53 -6.51 5.81
C ALA A 139 5.95 -6.81 6.34
N ILE A 140 6.22 -8.05 6.74
CA ILE A 140 7.57 -8.49 7.14
C ILE A 140 8.53 -8.41 5.95
N LEU A 141 8.13 -8.93 4.79
CA LEU A 141 8.95 -8.86 3.58
C LEU A 141 9.16 -7.42 3.09
N GLU A 142 8.17 -6.55 3.27
CA GLU A 142 8.29 -5.12 2.98
C GLU A 142 9.40 -4.47 3.82
N ILE A 143 9.44 -4.78 5.13
CA ILE A 143 10.52 -4.31 6.00
C ILE A 143 11.88 -4.75 5.45
N ILE A 144 12.04 -6.04 5.13
CA ILE A 144 13.28 -6.59 4.60
C ILE A 144 13.63 -5.93 3.26
N ALA A 145 12.67 -5.75 2.37
CA ALA A 145 12.88 -5.11 1.06
C ALA A 145 13.42 -3.68 1.21
N PHE A 146 12.86 -2.87 2.11
CA PHE A 146 13.36 -1.51 2.35
C PHE A 146 14.77 -1.47 2.96
N PHE A 147 15.13 -2.45 3.78
CA PHE A 147 16.51 -2.54 4.28
C PHE A 147 17.50 -3.12 3.27
N SER A 148 17.02 -3.80 2.23
CA SER A 148 17.84 -4.36 1.15
C SER A 148 18.14 -3.34 0.04
N LEU A 149 17.58 -2.13 0.11
CA LEU A 149 17.88 -1.08 -0.84
C LEU A 149 19.36 -0.66 -0.74
N PRO A 150 20.07 -0.48 -1.88
CA PRO A 150 21.42 0.02 -1.89
C PRO A 150 21.48 1.46 -1.33
N ASP A 151 22.58 1.79 -0.65
CA ASP A 151 22.78 3.12 -0.05
C ASP A 151 22.84 4.24 -1.11
N GLU A 152 23.31 3.89 -2.30
CA GLU A 152 23.35 4.80 -3.47
C GLU A 152 22.67 4.14 -4.68
N ILE A 153 21.62 4.77 -5.17
CA ILE A 153 20.99 4.39 -6.44
C ILE A 153 21.77 5.09 -7.54
N SER A 154 22.53 4.34 -8.34
CA SER A 154 23.28 4.89 -9.49
C SER A 154 22.30 5.54 -10.46
N LYS A 155 22.46 6.86 -10.67
CA LYS A 155 21.77 7.53 -11.78
C LYS A 155 22.21 6.89 -13.10
N PRO A 156 21.28 6.72 -14.07
CA PRO A 156 21.68 6.34 -15.42
C PRO A 156 22.79 7.31 -15.90
N VAL A 157 23.91 6.76 -16.35
CA VAL A 157 24.96 7.57 -16.99
C VAL A 157 24.34 8.15 -18.25
N GLU A 158 24.14 9.47 -18.31
CA GLU A 158 23.81 10.14 -19.55
C GLU A 158 24.95 9.84 -20.53
N GLU A 159 24.68 9.01 -21.54
CA GLU A 159 25.62 8.84 -22.65
C GLU A 159 25.85 10.21 -23.28
N PRO A 160 27.11 10.66 -23.47
CA PRO A 160 27.37 11.91 -24.15
C PRO A 160 26.85 11.81 -25.58
N THR A 161 25.92 12.69 -25.93
CA THR A 161 25.43 12.84 -27.31
C THR A 161 26.62 13.05 -28.22
N PRO A 162 26.86 12.21 -29.26
CA PRO A 162 27.91 12.44 -30.20
C PRO A 162 27.63 13.76 -30.97
N VAL A 163 28.64 14.66 -30.98
CA VAL A 163 28.62 15.91 -31.73
C VAL A 163 28.77 15.62 -33.22
#